data_369399ebb4ca6c712c5cafc6ab390a4b
#
_entry.id   369399ebb4ca6c712c5cafc6ab390a4b
#
_cell.length_a   1.000
_cell.length_b   1.000
_cell.length_c   1.000
_cell.angle_alpha   90.00
_cell.angle_beta   90.00
_cell.angle_gamma   90.00
#
_symmetry.space_group_name_H-M   'P 1'
#
loop_
_entity.id
_entity.type
_entity.pdbx_description
1 polymer ?
#
loop_
_entity_poly.entity_id
_entity_poly.type
_entity_poly.pdbx_seq_one_letter_code
_entity_poly.pdbx_strand_id
1 'polypeptide(L)'
;MSTENKTDYRKTLNLPDTPFPMRGDLPKREPGWIKEWDDMGLYKRLRLARAGREKFILHDGPPYANGQLHAGHAVNKILKDMIVKTRQLKGLDAHYVPGWDCHGLPIENQIEKLYGRNLSRDEMQAKGRAYATEQITLQMQDFKRLGVLGEWDNPYKTMNYANEAGELRALKRVMERGYVYRGLKPVYWCFDCGSSLAEFEIEY
;
A
#
# COMPACT_ATOMS: atom_id res chain seq x y z
N MET A 1 17.36 54.22 -43.36
CA MET A 1 17.12 52.90 -42.74
C MET A 1 15.62 52.73 -42.63
N SER A 2 15.03 51.96 -43.54
CA SER A 2 13.59 51.68 -43.56
C SER A 2 13.33 50.61 -42.45
N THR A 3 12.56 50.99 -41.45
CA THR A 3 12.01 50.05 -40.48
C THR A 3 10.97 49.19 -41.19
N GLU A 4 11.36 48.00 -41.61
CA GLU A 4 10.40 46.99 -42.10
C GLU A 4 9.40 46.70 -40.97
N ASN A 5 8.16 47.09 -41.21
CA ASN A 5 7.03 46.82 -40.34
C ASN A 5 6.74 45.32 -40.42
N LYS A 6 7.37 44.50 -39.53
CA LYS A 6 7.12 43.06 -39.48
C LYS A 6 5.67 42.82 -39.12
N THR A 7 4.89 42.35 -40.10
CA THR A 7 3.49 41.95 -39.89
C THR A 7 3.37 40.89 -38.80
N ASP A 8 2.60 41.15 -37.75
CA ASP A 8 2.32 40.18 -36.70
C ASP A 8 1.21 39.23 -37.13
N TYR A 9 1.60 38.05 -37.59
CA TYR A 9 0.67 36.99 -38.03
C TYR A 9 -0.03 36.23 -36.91
N ARG A 10 0.28 36.49 -35.65
CA ARG A 10 -0.34 35.79 -34.51
C ARG A 10 -1.85 35.92 -34.48
N LYS A 11 -2.38 37.04 -34.92
CA LYS A 11 -3.82 37.31 -34.99
C LYS A 11 -4.54 36.61 -36.16
N THR A 12 -3.81 36.01 -37.08
CA THR A 12 -4.37 35.29 -38.24
C THR A 12 -4.42 33.79 -38.02
N LEU A 13 -3.89 33.29 -36.87
CA LEU A 13 -3.90 31.90 -36.53
C LEU A 13 -5.25 31.49 -35.93
N ASN A 14 -5.93 30.54 -36.55
CA ASN A 14 -7.14 29.94 -36.03
C ASN A 14 -6.77 28.80 -35.05
N LEU A 15 -6.22 29.18 -33.92
CA LEU A 15 -5.96 28.23 -32.83
C LEU A 15 -7.24 28.04 -32.00
N PRO A 16 -7.56 26.81 -31.57
CA PRO A 16 -8.70 26.60 -30.70
C PRO A 16 -8.47 27.32 -29.36
N ASP A 17 -9.42 28.14 -28.98
CA ASP A 17 -9.49 28.71 -27.64
C ASP A 17 -10.13 27.66 -26.72
N THR A 18 -9.33 27.12 -25.79
CA THR A 18 -9.77 26.04 -24.89
C THR A 18 -9.16 26.22 -23.50
N PRO A 19 -9.95 26.02 -22.43
CA PRO A 19 -9.42 25.99 -21.07
C PRO A 19 -8.58 24.74 -20.81
N PHE A 20 -8.51 23.77 -21.74
CA PHE A 20 -7.71 22.58 -21.61
C PHE A 20 -6.22 22.95 -21.62
N PRO A 21 -5.46 22.65 -20.56
CA PRO A 21 -4.06 23.06 -20.46
C PRO A 21 -3.19 22.30 -21.46
N MET A 22 -2.33 23.03 -22.18
CA MET A 22 -1.38 22.48 -23.15
C MET A 22 -0.31 21.56 -22.52
N ARG A 23 -0.04 21.74 -21.25
CA ARG A 23 0.89 20.90 -20.46
C ARG A 23 0.15 20.15 -19.38
N GLY A 24 0.49 18.86 -19.18
CA GLY A 24 -0.08 18.04 -18.11
C GLY A 24 0.24 18.60 -16.74
N ASP A 25 1.50 18.97 -16.48
CA ASP A 25 2.04 19.49 -15.21
C ASP A 25 1.51 18.71 -13.99
N LEU A 26 1.47 17.37 -14.12
CA LEU A 26 0.85 16.45 -13.16
C LEU A 26 1.39 16.59 -11.74
N PRO A 27 2.71 16.74 -11.52
CA PRO A 27 3.25 16.89 -10.17
C PRO A 27 2.65 18.04 -9.37
N LYS A 28 2.20 19.12 -10.06
CA LYS A 28 1.57 20.28 -9.43
C LYS A 28 0.04 20.16 -9.34
N ARG A 29 -0.59 19.47 -10.30
CA ARG A 29 -2.05 19.36 -10.37
C ARG A 29 -2.62 18.24 -9.52
N GLU A 30 -1.96 17.09 -9.50
CA GLU A 30 -2.43 15.91 -8.76
C GLU A 30 -2.69 16.16 -7.27
N PRO A 31 -1.84 16.90 -6.51
CA PRO A 31 -2.13 17.19 -5.11
C PRO A 31 -3.46 17.92 -4.91
N GLY A 32 -3.80 18.82 -5.84
CA GLY A 32 -5.09 19.52 -5.83
C GLY A 32 -6.27 18.58 -6.04
N TRP A 33 -6.16 17.64 -6.98
CA TRP A 33 -7.21 16.65 -7.24
C TRP A 33 -7.40 15.70 -6.07
N ILE A 34 -6.30 15.25 -5.44
CA ILE A 34 -6.38 14.36 -4.27
C ILE A 34 -7.08 15.08 -3.12
N LYS A 35 -6.71 16.35 -2.88
CA LYS A 35 -7.38 17.17 -1.87
C LYS A 35 -8.88 17.33 -2.17
N GLU A 36 -9.27 17.59 -3.41
CA GLU A 36 -10.67 17.69 -3.81
C GLU A 36 -11.43 16.39 -3.56
N TRP A 37 -10.83 15.23 -3.86
CA TRP A 37 -11.42 13.91 -3.60
C TRP A 37 -11.61 13.64 -2.11
N ASP A 38 -10.65 14.04 -1.28
CA ASP A 38 -10.74 13.92 0.17
C ASP A 38 -11.82 14.86 0.74
N ASP A 39 -11.83 16.12 0.33
CA ASP A 39 -12.81 17.14 0.78
C ASP A 39 -14.25 16.72 0.44
N MET A 40 -14.49 16.14 -0.74
CA MET A 40 -15.82 15.66 -1.13
C MET A 40 -16.16 14.27 -0.56
N GLY A 41 -15.24 13.60 0.12
CA GLY A 41 -15.43 12.25 0.63
C GLY A 41 -15.67 11.21 -0.48
N LEU A 42 -14.95 11.33 -1.60
CA LEU A 42 -15.19 10.55 -2.83
C LEU A 42 -15.32 9.06 -2.58
N TYR A 43 -14.39 8.46 -1.83
CA TYR A 43 -14.43 7.02 -1.58
C TYR A 43 -15.71 6.59 -0.84
N LYS A 44 -16.11 7.31 0.20
CA LYS A 44 -17.36 7.02 0.95
C LYS A 44 -18.61 7.15 0.06
N ARG A 45 -18.64 8.17 -0.80
CA ARG A 45 -19.72 8.35 -1.79
C ARG A 45 -19.78 7.19 -2.79
N LEU A 46 -18.63 6.73 -3.28
CA LEU A 46 -18.56 5.55 -4.17
C LEU A 46 -19.08 4.29 -3.48
N ARG A 47 -18.71 4.07 -2.21
CA ARG A 47 -19.22 2.93 -1.43
C ARG A 47 -20.75 2.95 -1.29
N LEU A 48 -21.31 4.10 -0.96
CA LEU A 48 -22.77 4.27 -0.86
C LEU A 48 -23.47 4.06 -2.22
N ALA A 49 -22.93 4.64 -3.30
CA ALA A 49 -23.51 4.52 -4.63
C ALA A 49 -23.48 3.08 -5.19
N ARG A 50 -22.62 2.22 -4.66
CA ARG A 50 -22.45 0.82 -5.09
C ARG A 50 -23.02 -0.19 -4.07
N ALA A 51 -23.61 0.27 -2.98
CA ALA A 51 -24.21 -0.62 -2.00
C ALA A 51 -25.28 -1.52 -2.62
N GLY A 52 -25.22 -2.83 -2.31
CA GLY A 52 -26.15 -3.83 -2.84
C GLY A 52 -25.91 -4.29 -4.28
N ARG A 53 -24.89 -3.77 -4.96
CA ARG A 53 -24.47 -4.28 -6.28
C ARG A 53 -23.65 -5.56 -6.13
N GLU A 54 -23.44 -6.26 -7.25
CA GLU A 54 -22.56 -7.43 -7.32
C GLU A 54 -21.17 -7.05 -6.83
N LYS A 55 -20.62 -7.87 -5.92
CA LYS A 55 -19.31 -7.61 -5.32
C LYS A 55 -18.18 -8.03 -6.23
N PHE A 56 -17.18 -7.18 -6.35
CA PHE A 56 -15.88 -7.53 -6.88
C PHE A 56 -14.84 -7.36 -5.76
N ILE A 57 -14.18 -8.46 -5.39
CA ILE A 57 -13.18 -8.48 -4.32
C ILE A 57 -11.80 -8.66 -4.95
N LEU A 58 -10.94 -7.66 -4.78
CA LEU A 58 -9.51 -7.78 -5.05
C LEU A 58 -8.80 -7.95 -3.71
N HIS A 59 -8.27 -9.15 -3.47
CA HIS A 59 -7.47 -9.40 -2.29
C HIS A 59 -6.10 -8.72 -2.41
N ASP A 60 -5.73 -7.91 -1.42
CA ASP A 60 -4.42 -7.25 -1.41
C ASP A 60 -3.35 -8.21 -0.89
N GLY A 61 -2.21 -8.29 -1.59
CA GLY A 61 -0.97 -8.80 -1.02
C GLY A 61 -0.33 -7.67 -0.22
N PRO A 62 -0.36 -7.73 1.12
CA PRO A 62 0.07 -6.61 1.94
C PRO A 62 1.59 -6.43 1.87
N PRO A 63 2.09 -5.21 1.62
CA PRO A 63 3.52 -4.93 1.71
C PRO A 63 3.99 -4.98 3.16
N TYR A 64 5.29 -5.19 3.37
CA TYR A 64 5.89 -5.03 4.67
C TYR A 64 5.78 -3.57 5.16
N ALA A 65 5.45 -3.42 6.46
CA ALA A 65 5.45 -2.14 7.14
C ALA A 65 6.89 -1.72 7.49
N ASN A 66 7.74 -1.60 6.48
CA ASN A 66 9.17 -1.33 6.63
C ASN A 66 9.72 -0.51 5.46
N GLY A 67 10.30 0.65 5.78
CA GLY A 67 10.97 1.51 4.82
C GLY A 67 10.05 2.28 3.87
N GLN A 68 10.68 3.05 3.01
CA GLN A 68 9.99 3.88 2.02
C GLN A 68 9.47 3.06 0.84
N LEU A 69 8.49 3.61 0.13
CA LEU A 69 8.01 3.00 -1.10
C LEU A 69 9.09 3.04 -2.20
N HIS A 70 9.14 1.99 -2.96
CA HIS A 70 9.94 1.91 -4.19
C HIS A 70 9.04 1.69 -5.41
N ALA A 71 9.60 1.76 -6.61
CA ALA A 71 8.87 1.64 -7.86
C ALA A 71 7.99 0.37 -7.94
N GLY A 72 8.44 -0.75 -7.38
CA GLY A 72 7.66 -1.99 -7.33
C GLY A 72 6.35 -1.85 -6.52
N HIS A 73 6.39 -1.16 -5.39
CA HIS A 73 5.19 -0.82 -4.63
C HIS A 73 4.23 0.06 -5.43
N ALA A 74 4.77 1.09 -6.10
CA ALA A 74 3.96 2.01 -6.92
C ALA A 74 3.27 1.27 -8.06
N VAL A 75 3.99 0.46 -8.84
CA VAL A 75 3.43 -0.34 -9.93
C VAL A 75 2.33 -1.26 -9.43
N ASN A 76 2.59 -2.01 -8.35
CA ASN A 76 1.63 -2.94 -7.78
C ASN A 76 0.33 -2.24 -7.36
N LYS A 77 0.43 -1.14 -6.59
CA LYS A 77 -0.75 -0.42 -6.08
C LYS A 77 -1.50 0.33 -7.18
N ILE A 78 -0.81 0.92 -8.14
CA ILE A 78 -1.44 1.62 -9.28
C ILE A 78 -2.23 0.62 -10.14
N LEU A 79 -1.66 -0.56 -10.44
CA LEU A 79 -2.38 -1.59 -11.22
C LEU A 79 -3.64 -2.08 -10.48
N LYS A 80 -3.55 -2.31 -9.18
CA LYS A 80 -4.71 -2.68 -8.35
C LYS A 80 -5.77 -1.59 -8.36
N ASP A 81 -5.37 -0.34 -8.20
CA ASP A 81 -6.28 0.82 -8.24
C ASP A 81 -6.97 0.96 -9.59
N MET A 82 -6.26 0.76 -10.71
CA MET A 82 -6.85 0.73 -12.06
C MET A 82 -7.91 -0.36 -12.19
N ILE A 83 -7.63 -1.56 -11.68
CA ILE A 83 -8.59 -2.68 -11.70
C ILE A 83 -9.83 -2.32 -10.87
N VAL A 84 -9.65 -1.87 -9.64
CA VAL A 84 -10.76 -1.52 -8.74
C VAL A 84 -11.61 -0.41 -9.32
N LYS A 85 -11.00 0.69 -9.79
CA LYS A 85 -11.70 1.81 -10.44
C LYS A 85 -12.47 1.36 -11.69
N THR A 86 -11.86 0.52 -12.53
CA THR A 86 -12.52 -0.03 -13.73
C THR A 86 -13.74 -0.87 -13.35
N ARG A 87 -13.65 -1.71 -12.31
CA ARG A 87 -14.78 -2.50 -11.83
C ARG A 87 -15.90 -1.64 -11.24
N GLN A 88 -15.54 -0.59 -10.52
CA GLN A 88 -16.51 0.40 -10.04
C GLN A 88 -17.22 1.14 -11.17
N LEU A 89 -16.47 1.56 -12.22
CA LEU A 89 -17.04 2.20 -13.39
C LEU A 89 -18.01 1.28 -14.14
N LYS A 90 -17.76 -0.04 -14.14
CA LYS A 90 -18.68 -1.06 -14.67
C LYS A 90 -19.90 -1.32 -13.78
N GLY A 91 -20.05 -0.63 -12.66
CA GLY A 91 -21.22 -0.72 -11.80
C GLY A 91 -21.11 -1.72 -10.65
N LEU A 92 -19.98 -2.41 -10.49
CA LEU A 92 -19.76 -3.39 -9.43
C LEU A 92 -19.45 -2.70 -8.08
N ASP A 93 -19.73 -3.40 -6.99
CA ASP A 93 -19.31 -3.02 -5.64
C ASP A 93 -17.87 -3.48 -5.40
N ALA A 94 -16.90 -2.70 -5.89
CA ALA A 94 -15.47 -3.00 -5.81
C ALA A 94 -14.84 -2.34 -4.57
N HIS A 95 -15.04 -2.95 -3.41
CA HIS A 95 -14.43 -2.51 -2.15
C HIS A 95 -12.97 -2.92 -2.08
N TYR A 96 -12.08 -1.95 -1.92
CA TYR A 96 -10.64 -2.21 -1.75
C TYR A 96 -10.20 -1.89 -0.32
N VAL A 97 -9.72 -2.90 0.38
CA VAL A 97 -9.13 -2.77 1.72
C VAL A 97 -7.61 -2.93 1.60
N PRO A 98 -6.84 -1.86 1.73
CA PRO A 98 -5.39 -1.94 1.75
C PRO A 98 -4.90 -2.68 3.00
N GLY A 99 -3.73 -3.31 2.92
CA GLY A 99 -3.17 -4.05 4.04
C GLY A 99 -1.68 -3.85 4.21
N TRP A 100 -1.17 -4.26 5.40
CA TRP A 100 0.25 -4.29 5.74
C TRP A 100 0.63 -5.56 6.47
N ASP A 101 1.79 -6.11 6.08
CA ASP A 101 2.49 -7.14 6.83
C ASP A 101 3.40 -6.48 7.87
N CYS A 102 3.15 -6.78 9.14
CA CYS A 102 3.72 -6.07 10.27
C CYS A 102 4.67 -6.94 11.11
N HIS A 103 5.00 -8.15 10.66
CA HIS A 103 5.78 -9.12 11.43
C HIS A 103 7.04 -9.58 10.69
N GLY A 104 7.88 -10.32 11.42
CA GLY A 104 9.03 -11.02 10.89
C GLY A 104 10.33 -10.21 10.84
N LEU A 105 11.35 -10.83 10.26
CA LEU A 105 12.71 -10.33 10.22
C LEU A 105 12.88 -8.89 9.69
N PRO A 106 12.13 -8.44 8.66
CA PRO A 106 12.26 -7.06 8.20
C PRO A 106 12.02 -6.01 9.29
N ILE A 107 11.08 -6.27 10.20
CA ILE A 107 10.78 -5.39 11.33
C ILE A 107 11.79 -5.61 12.46
N GLU A 108 12.04 -6.86 12.85
CA GLU A 108 12.92 -7.23 13.96
C GLU A 108 14.36 -6.74 13.72
N ASN A 109 14.90 -6.93 12.51
CA ASN A 109 16.23 -6.44 12.16
C ASN A 109 16.34 -4.92 12.26
N GLN A 110 15.27 -4.17 11.95
CA GLN A 110 15.30 -2.71 12.12
C GLN A 110 15.27 -2.33 13.61
N ILE A 111 14.51 -3.02 14.42
CA ILE A 111 14.48 -2.79 15.87
C ILE A 111 15.85 -3.08 16.48
N GLU A 112 16.49 -4.19 16.10
CA GLU A 112 17.85 -4.51 16.55
C GLU A 112 18.88 -3.45 16.13
N LYS A 113 18.79 -2.92 14.89
CA LYS A 113 19.67 -1.83 14.42
C LYS A 113 19.49 -0.54 15.22
N LEU A 114 18.25 -0.22 15.60
CA LEU A 114 17.91 1.03 16.29
C LEU A 114 18.20 0.96 17.80
N TYR A 115 17.98 -0.20 18.44
CA TYR A 115 17.98 -0.33 19.90
C TYR A 115 18.94 -1.39 20.44
N GLY A 116 19.64 -2.12 19.57
CA GLY A 116 20.54 -3.21 19.96
C GLY A 116 19.83 -4.54 20.14
N ARG A 117 20.62 -5.61 20.32
CA ARG A 117 20.15 -7.01 20.40
C ARG A 117 19.69 -7.47 21.79
N ASN A 118 19.93 -6.67 22.83
CA ASN A 118 19.69 -7.07 24.22
C ASN A 118 18.31 -6.63 24.76
N LEU A 119 17.30 -6.61 23.88
CA LEU A 119 15.93 -6.29 24.27
C LEU A 119 15.24 -7.54 24.84
N SER A 120 14.41 -7.34 25.84
CA SER A 120 13.46 -8.36 26.27
C SER A 120 12.43 -8.62 25.17
N ARG A 121 11.76 -9.77 25.24
CA ARG A 121 10.71 -10.12 24.26
C ARG A 121 9.58 -9.08 24.20
N ASP A 122 9.16 -8.60 25.36
CA ASP A 122 8.07 -7.63 25.46
C ASP A 122 8.49 -6.26 24.88
N GLU A 123 9.71 -5.83 25.14
CA GLU A 123 10.27 -4.61 24.53
C GLU A 123 10.40 -4.73 23.02
N MET A 124 10.88 -5.86 22.52
CA MET A 124 10.97 -6.12 21.06
C MET A 124 9.60 -6.02 20.41
N GLN A 125 8.58 -6.67 20.98
CA GLN A 125 7.21 -6.63 20.48
C GLN A 125 6.61 -5.21 20.51
N ALA A 126 6.77 -4.51 21.62
CA ALA A 126 6.25 -3.16 21.77
C ALA A 126 6.89 -2.19 20.76
N LYS A 127 8.22 -2.24 20.61
CA LYS A 127 8.97 -1.41 19.65
C LYS A 127 8.66 -1.79 18.21
N GLY A 128 8.52 -3.09 17.91
CA GLY A 128 8.12 -3.56 16.59
C GLY A 128 6.75 -3.05 16.16
N ARG A 129 5.76 -3.11 17.04
CA ARG A 129 4.41 -2.58 16.78
C ARG A 129 4.42 -1.05 16.60
N ALA A 130 5.19 -0.33 17.40
CA ALA A 130 5.33 1.12 17.27
C ALA A 130 5.98 1.50 15.93
N TYR A 131 7.08 0.85 15.59
CA TYR A 131 7.77 1.04 14.31
C TYR A 131 6.86 0.73 13.12
N ALA A 132 6.21 -0.44 13.10
CA ALA A 132 5.29 -0.80 12.03
C ALA A 132 4.15 0.23 11.88
N THR A 133 3.62 0.74 12.98
CA THR A 133 2.57 1.78 12.94
C THR A 133 3.06 3.06 12.30
N GLU A 134 4.28 3.49 12.60
CA GLU A 134 4.90 4.66 11.97
C GLU A 134 5.09 4.45 10.46
N GLN A 135 5.67 3.30 10.06
CA GLN A 135 5.90 2.96 8.66
C GLN A 135 4.59 2.87 7.86
N ILE A 136 3.53 2.30 8.43
CA ILE A 136 2.19 2.28 7.83
C ILE A 136 1.71 3.69 7.56
N THR A 137 1.89 4.60 8.51
CA THR A 137 1.45 5.99 8.35
C THR A 137 2.16 6.68 7.20
N LEU A 138 3.47 6.52 7.09
CA LEU A 138 4.27 7.09 6.01
C LEU A 138 3.90 6.49 4.65
N GLN A 139 3.87 5.17 4.55
CA GLN A 139 3.52 4.49 3.30
C GLN A 139 2.07 4.79 2.85
N MET A 140 1.13 4.91 3.80
CA MET A 140 -0.25 5.29 3.51
C MET A 140 -0.33 6.68 2.87
N GLN A 141 0.44 7.65 3.37
CA GLN A 141 0.51 8.99 2.79
C GLN A 141 1.00 8.94 1.34
N ASP A 142 2.04 8.14 1.08
CA ASP A 142 2.59 7.97 -0.26
C ASP A 142 1.60 7.27 -1.20
N PHE A 143 0.92 6.22 -0.77
CA PHE A 143 -0.13 5.56 -1.57
C PHE A 143 -1.31 6.49 -1.87
N LYS A 144 -1.74 7.29 -0.90
CA LYS A 144 -2.75 8.33 -1.14
C LYS A 144 -2.24 9.37 -2.14
N ARG A 145 -0.96 9.77 -2.05
CA ARG A 145 -0.34 10.68 -3.02
C ARG A 145 -0.33 10.12 -4.44
N LEU A 146 -0.25 8.81 -4.62
CA LEU A 146 -0.40 8.12 -5.92
C LEU A 146 -1.87 8.11 -6.43
N GLY A 147 -2.82 8.62 -5.66
CA GLY A 147 -4.24 8.65 -6.04
C GLY A 147 -4.98 7.34 -5.82
N VAL A 148 -4.41 6.41 -5.07
CA VAL A 148 -5.03 5.12 -4.76
C VAL A 148 -6.24 5.32 -3.85
N LEU A 149 -7.42 4.85 -4.27
CA LEU A 149 -8.65 4.90 -3.49
C LEU A 149 -8.88 3.58 -2.76
N GLY A 150 -9.19 3.66 -1.46
CA GLY A 150 -9.40 2.47 -0.62
C GLY A 150 -9.91 2.82 0.77
N GLU A 151 -10.16 1.79 1.58
CA GLU A 151 -10.60 1.89 2.98
C GLU A 151 -9.40 2.20 3.89
N TRP A 152 -8.91 3.44 3.82
CA TRP A 152 -7.74 3.88 4.56
C TRP A 152 -7.99 4.07 6.06
N ASP A 153 -9.25 4.25 6.47
CA ASP A 153 -9.62 4.46 7.87
C ASP A 153 -9.58 3.14 8.68
N ASN A 154 -9.79 2.00 7.99
CA ASN A 154 -9.76 0.68 8.60
C ASN A 154 -8.98 -0.34 7.76
N PRO A 155 -7.68 -0.17 7.58
CA PRO A 155 -6.84 -1.07 6.80
C PRO A 155 -6.64 -2.42 7.48
N TYR A 156 -6.36 -3.46 6.70
CA TYR A 156 -5.91 -4.74 7.20
C TYR A 156 -4.46 -4.62 7.73
N LYS A 157 -4.24 -5.07 8.96
CA LYS A 157 -2.89 -5.13 9.56
C LYS A 157 -2.70 -6.48 10.22
N THR A 158 -1.66 -7.23 9.84
CA THR A 158 -1.39 -8.57 10.41
C THR A 158 -1.21 -8.51 11.93
N MET A 159 -0.68 -7.40 12.47
CA MET A 159 -0.50 -7.19 13.91
C MET A 159 -1.78 -6.85 14.69
N ASN A 160 -2.95 -6.76 14.05
CA ASN A 160 -4.19 -6.56 14.81
C ASN A 160 -4.49 -7.81 15.63
N TYR A 161 -4.78 -7.64 16.93
CA TYR A 161 -5.02 -8.77 17.84
C TYR A 161 -6.13 -9.73 17.38
N ALA A 162 -7.17 -9.19 16.73
CA ALA A 162 -8.21 -10.02 16.14
C ALA A 162 -7.70 -10.93 15.02
N ASN A 163 -6.74 -10.43 14.22
CA ASN A 163 -6.09 -11.19 13.16
C ASN A 163 -5.19 -12.27 13.73
N GLU A 164 -4.28 -11.92 14.66
CA GLU A 164 -3.38 -12.86 15.36
C GLU A 164 -4.19 -13.99 16.04
N ALA A 165 -5.28 -13.63 16.72
CA ALA A 165 -6.18 -14.63 17.30
C ALA A 165 -6.88 -15.50 16.24
N GLY A 166 -7.16 -14.94 15.07
CA GLY A 166 -7.72 -15.68 13.92
C GLY A 166 -6.76 -16.74 13.38
N GLU A 167 -5.49 -16.39 13.25
CA GLU A 167 -4.42 -17.28 12.81
C GLU A 167 -4.25 -18.45 13.79
N LEU A 168 -4.19 -18.17 15.10
CA LEU A 168 -4.12 -19.21 16.13
C LEU A 168 -5.32 -20.15 16.10
N ARG A 169 -6.54 -19.63 15.88
CA ARG A 169 -7.73 -20.47 15.75
C ARG A 169 -7.69 -21.33 14.49
N ALA A 170 -7.15 -20.81 13.38
CA ALA A 170 -6.97 -21.57 12.15
C ALA A 170 -5.95 -22.71 12.36
N LEU A 171 -4.79 -22.41 12.96
CA LEU A 171 -3.78 -23.40 13.32
C LEU A 171 -4.35 -24.48 14.24
N LYS A 172 -5.10 -24.10 15.30
CA LYS A 172 -5.77 -25.04 16.19
C LYS A 172 -6.63 -26.05 15.40
N ARG A 173 -7.45 -25.57 14.44
CA ARG A 173 -8.29 -26.48 13.63
C ARG A 173 -7.48 -27.45 12.77
N VAL A 174 -6.32 -27.01 12.26
CA VAL A 174 -5.40 -27.87 11.50
C VAL A 174 -4.79 -28.93 12.41
N MET A 175 -4.39 -28.55 13.64
CA MET A 175 -3.89 -29.50 14.65
C MET A 175 -4.95 -30.50 15.07
N GLU A 176 -6.18 -30.09 15.33
CA GLU A 176 -7.30 -30.97 15.70
C GLU A 176 -7.61 -32.02 14.63
N ARG A 177 -7.30 -31.71 13.36
CA ARG A 177 -7.44 -32.67 12.23
C ARG A 177 -6.23 -33.59 12.06
N GLY A 178 -5.20 -33.50 12.92
CA GLY A 178 -4.03 -34.35 12.86
C GLY A 178 -3.01 -34.03 11.77
N TYR A 179 -3.12 -32.86 11.10
CA TYR A 179 -2.17 -32.45 10.07
C TYR A 179 -0.89 -31.83 10.60
N VAL A 180 -0.82 -31.52 11.89
CA VAL A 180 0.38 -30.95 12.53
C VAL A 180 0.99 -32.01 13.44
N TYR A 181 2.26 -32.28 13.22
CA TYR A 181 3.06 -33.15 14.06
C TYR A 181 4.44 -32.53 14.34
N ARG A 182 5.09 -32.96 15.41
CA ARG A 182 6.44 -32.53 15.75
C ARG A 182 7.45 -33.47 15.09
N GLY A 183 8.38 -32.89 14.32
CA GLY A 183 9.46 -33.62 13.66
C GLY A 183 10.75 -32.80 13.61
N LEU A 184 11.84 -33.46 13.18
CA LEU A 184 13.12 -32.81 12.93
C LEU A 184 13.33 -32.70 11.42
N LYS A 185 13.70 -31.51 10.96
CA LYS A 185 14.07 -31.21 9.56
C LYS A 185 15.28 -30.28 9.56
N PRO A 186 16.33 -30.57 8.75
CA PRO A 186 17.40 -29.62 8.54
C PRO A 186 16.85 -28.31 7.95
N VAL A 187 17.31 -27.19 8.47
CA VAL A 187 16.95 -25.86 7.98
C VAL A 187 18.20 -25.02 7.84
N TYR A 188 18.17 -24.05 6.91
CA TYR A 188 19.23 -23.05 6.81
C TYR A 188 19.22 -22.14 8.04
N TRP A 189 20.39 -21.78 8.51
CA TRP A 189 20.58 -20.94 9.68
C TRP A 189 21.49 -19.77 9.35
N CYS A 190 21.06 -18.56 9.65
CA CYS A 190 21.90 -17.36 9.55
C CYS A 190 22.63 -17.13 10.88
N PHE A 191 23.96 -17.18 10.87
CA PHE A 191 24.78 -16.95 12.07
C PHE A 191 24.76 -15.48 12.52
N ASP A 192 24.62 -14.54 11.58
CA ASP A 192 24.58 -13.11 11.88
C ASP A 192 23.23 -12.72 12.51
N CYS A 193 22.12 -13.22 11.96
CA CYS A 193 20.77 -12.96 12.48
C CYS A 193 20.45 -13.84 13.70
N GLY A 194 21.14 -14.97 13.91
CA GLY A 194 20.81 -15.96 14.96
C GLY A 194 19.44 -16.61 14.75
N SER A 195 19.03 -16.80 13.48
CA SER A 195 17.68 -17.28 13.12
C SER A 195 17.72 -18.30 11.99
N SER A 196 16.69 -19.16 11.92
CA SER A 196 16.43 -19.98 10.76
C SER A 196 15.89 -19.13 9.60
N LEU A 197 16.23 -19.51 8.37
CA LEU A 197 15.80 -18.85 7.15
C LEU A 197 14.74 -19.67 6.43
N ALA A 198 13.75 -18.99 5.86
CA ALA A 198 12.87 -19.57 4.87
C ALA A 198 13.62 -19.76 3.55
N GLU A 199 13.17 -20.69 2.70
CA GLU A 199 13.87 -21.03 1.46
C GLU A 199 14.02 -19.83 0.50
N PHE A 200 13.05 -18.94 0.46
CA PHE A 200 13.07 -17.73 -0.37
C PHE A 200 13.92 -16.57 0.21
N GLU A 201 14.41 -16.70 1.44
CA GLU A 201 15.31 -15.72 2.09
C GLU A 201 16.79 -16.07 1.86
N ILE A 202 17.06 -17.18 1.16
CA ILE A 202 18.42 -17.65 0.87
C ILE A 202 18.87 -17.02 -0.45
N GLU A 203 19.91 -16.20 -0.37
CA GLU A 203 20.64 -15.69 -1.53
C GLU A 203 21.79 -16.66 -1.84
N TYR A 204 21.88 -17.08 -3.11
CA TYR A 204 22.94 -17.96 -3.63
C TYR A 204 24.04 -17.16 -4.33
#